data_3bdd012bb3d8b8c52642ea44a841d05b
#
_entry.id   3bdd012bb3d8b8c52642ea44a841d05b
#
_cell.length_a   1.000
_cell.length_b   1.000
_cell.length_c   1.000
_cell.angle_alpha   90.00
_cell.angle_beta   90.00
_cell.angle_gamma   90.00
#
_symmetry.space_group_name_H-M   'P 1'
#
loop_
_entity.id
_entity.type
_entity.pdbx_description
1 polymer ?
#
loop_
_entity_poly.entity_id
_entity_poly.type
_entity_poly.pdbx_seq_one_letter_code
_entity_poly.pdbx_strand_id
1 'polypeptide(L)'
;MFGSSSIRRLISALMLLLSGAAQVTLAAPSHFEAAPLGFDAAWHLLVRTSFAASPADIEQFSRLTREQAVERLLSWTDKPRITPPPAWVGEPVTPLSRLRDMSVEARQAFQRNNIARGLEMRGWWLQEMVTTPSPLAEKMVLFWHNHFVSSQQKVRQPQYLYRQNLLLREHALGNFGALLHDIARDPAMVIYLDSASNRKGP
;
A
#
# COMPACT_ATOMS: atom_id res chain seq x y z
N MET A 1 -32.01 -71.05 26.19
CA MET A 1 -31.55 -71.12 24.78
C MET A 1 -32.26 -70.05 23.98
N PHE A 2 -31.75 -68.87 23.94
CA PHE A 2 -32.27 -67.78 23.08
C PHE A 2 -31.38 -67.66 21.86
N GLY A 3 -32.00 -67.82 20.69
CA GLY A 3 -31.34 -68.08 19.43
C GLY A 3 -30.51 -66.98 18.87
N SER A 4 -29.34 -67.30 18.44
CA SER A 4 -28.29 -66.50 17.76
C SER A 4 -28.76 -65.74 16.50
N SER A 5 -29.96 -65.93 16.01
CA SER A 5 -30.50 -65.33 14.79
C SER A 5 -31.04 -63.90 14.98
N SER A 6 -31.50 -63.55 16.19
CA SER A 6 -32.07 -62.20 16.46
C SER A 6 -31.02 -61.14 16.64
N ILE A 7 -29.84 -61.46 17.16
CA ILE A 7 -28.72 -60.51 17.34
C ILE A 7 -28.06 -60.14 16.00
N ARG A 8 -27.98 -61.10 15.07
CA ARG A 8 -27.46 -60.81 13.73
C ARG A 8 -28.35 -59.88 12.91
N ARG A 9 -29.66 -59.93 13.06
CA ARG A 9 -30.59 -59.01 12.37
C ARG A 9 -30.57 -57.59 12.96
N LEU A 10 -30.33 -57.41 14.25
CA LEU A 10 -30.17 -56.12 14.90
C LEU A 10 -28.86 -55.41 14.52
N ILE A 11 -27.77 -56.17 14.36
CA ILE A 11 -26.48 -55.64 13.94
C ILE A 11 -26.52 -55.23 12.45
N SER A 12 -27.21 -55.98 11.60
CA SER A 12 -27.38 -55.61 10.19
C SER A 12 -28.30 -54.38 9.97
N ALA A 13 -29.29 -54.19 10.84
CA ALA A 13 -30.15 -53.00 10.79
C ALA A 13 -29.44 -51.72 11.31
N LEU A 14 -28.51 -51.88 12.28
CA LEU A 14 -27.76 -50.72 12.82
C LEU A 14 -26.61 -50.28 11.89
N MET A 15 -26.05 -51.18 11.08
CA MET A 15 -25.05 -50.84 10.07
C MET A 15 -25.62 -50.13 8.82
N LEU A 16 -26.90 -50.26 8.54
CA LEU A 16 -27.56 -49.57 7.42
C LEU A 16 -27.98 -48.15 7.76
N LEU A 17 -27.97 -47.73 9.01
CA LEU A 17 -28.29 -46.41 9.47
C LEU A 17 -27.09 -45.44 9.63
N LEU A 18 -25.86 -45.96 9.51
CA LEU A 18 -24.62 -45.22 9.63
C LEU A 18 -23.94 -44.88 8.31
N SER A 19 -24.51 -45.24 7.16
CA SER A 19 -23.99 -44.90 5.82
C SER A 19 -24.67 -43.66 5.20
N GLY A 20 -25.26 -42.79 6.03
CA GLY A 20 -25.55 -41.42 5.68
C GLY A 20 -24.22 -40.62 5.74
N ALA A 21 -23.25 -40.93 4.89
CA ALA A 21 -22.16 -40.05 4.63
C ALA A 21 -22.76 -38.74 4.10
N ALA A 22 -22.79 -37.72 4.96
CA ALA A 22 -23.03 -36.37 4.52
C ALA A 22 -21.97 -36.09 3.44
N GLN A 23 -22.36 -36.22 2.18
CA GLN A 23 -21.60 -35.69 1.07
C GLN A 23 -21.55 -34.19 1.34
N VAL A 24 -20.48 -33.70 1.94
CA VAL A 24 -20.09 -32.32 1.85
C VAL A 24 -19.85 -32.09 0.37
N THR A 25 -20.91 -31.64 -0.29
CA THR A 25 -20.79 -31.10 -1.63
C THR A 25 -19.92 -29.88 -1.45
N LEU A 26 -18.60 -30.03 -1.65
CA LEU A 26 -17.73 -28.89 -1.94
C LEU A 26 -18.43 -28.18 -3.09
N ALA A 27 -19.00 -27.03 -2.78
CA ALA A 27 -19.58 -26.17 -3.80
C ALA A 27 -18.54 -26.06 -4.91
N ALA A 28 -18.87 -26.51 -6.12
CA ALA A 28 -18.00 -26.32 -7.27
C ALA A 28 -17.65 -24.82 -7.31
N PRO A 29 -16.40 -24.46 -7.64
CA PRO A 29 -15.99 -23.06 -7.76
C PRO A 29 -17.06 -22.36 -8.60
N SER A 30 -17.65 -21.34 -8.03
CA SER A 30 -18.75 -20.65 -8.64
C SER A 30 -18.33 -20.19 -10.04
N HIS A 31 -19.13 -20.38 -11.07
CA HIS A 31 -18.90 -19.92 -12.45
C HIS A 31 -18.54 -18.42 -12.55
N PHE A 32 -18.58 -17.71 -11.46
CA PHE A 32 -18.18 -16.30 -11.31
C PHE A 32 -16.67 -16.06 -11.50
N GLU A 33 -15.78 -17.05 -11.23
CA GLU A 33 -14.34 -16.85 -11.36
C GLU A 33 -13.87 -16.84 -12.82
N ALA A 34 -14.58 -17.54 -13.71
CA ALA A 34 -14.23 -17.63 -15.13
C ALA A 34 -14.91 -16.56 -16.00
N ALA A 35 -15.89 -15.81 -15.48
CA ALA A 35 -16.61 -14.79 -16.23
C ALA A 35 -15.79 -13.49 -16.32
N PRO A 36 -15.85 -12.76 -17.46
CA PRO A 36 -15.27 -11.43 -17.58
C PRO A 36 -15.86 -10.47 -16.55
N LEU A 37 -15.05 -9.52 -16.07
CA LEU A 37 -15.46 -8.51 -15.08
C LEU A 37 -16.66 -7.67 -15.54
N GLY A 38 -16.73 -7.36 -16.84
CA GLY A 38 -17.64 -6.35 -17.36
C GLY A 38 -17.19 -4.93 -17.02
N PHE A 39 -17.89 -3.94 -17.60
CA PHE A 39 -17.51 -2.54 -17.53
C PHE A 39 -17.50 -2.00 -16.09
N ASP A 40 -18.58 -2.20 -15.35
CA ASP A 40 -18.75 -1.60 -14.01
C ASP A 40 -17.72 -2.11 -13.00
N ALA A 41 -17.45 -3.43 -13.01
CA ALA A 41 -16.46 -4.01 -12.11
C ALA A 41 -15.03 -3.60 -12.50
N ALA A 42 -14.71 -3.51 -13.79
CA ALA A 42 -13.43 -3.04 -14.28
C ALA A 42 -13.20 -1.56 -13.92
N TRP A 43 -14.21 -0.72 -14.15
CA TRP A 43 -14.17 0.69 -13.76
C TRP A 43 -13.96 0.85 -12.24
N HIS A 44 -14.74 0.15 -11.43
CA HIS A 44 -14.62 0.16 -9.98
C HIS A 44 -13.20 -0.24 -9.54
N LEU A 45 -12.68 -1.34 -10.07
CA LEU A 45 -11.35 -1.83 -9.76
C LEU A 45 -10.28 -0.78 -10.08
N LEU A 46 -10.29 -0.23 -11.28
CA LEU A 46 -9.29 0.75 -11.73
C LEU A 46 -9.35 2.06 -10.95
N VAL A 47 -10.54 2.57 -10.64
CA VAL A 47 -10.71 3.78 -9.81
C VAL A 47 -10.16 3.56 -8.40
N ARG A 48 -10.28 2.35 -7.85
CA ARG A 48 -9.74 2.01 -6.53
C ARG A 48 -8.23 1.80 -6.52
N THR A 49 -7.65 1.35 -7.62
CA THR A 49 -6.24 0.91 -7.71
C THR A 49 -5.36 1.86 -8.53
N SER A 50 -5.93 2.91 -9.13
CA SER A 50 -5.19 3.92 -9.89
C SER A 50 -5.69 5.34 -9.60
N PHE A 51 -5.03 6.36 -10.16
CA PHE A 51 -5.44 7.77 -10.06
C PHE A 51 -6.30 8.22 -11.24
N ALA A 52 -6.14 7.57 -12.39
CA ALA A 52 -6.93 7.82 -13.58
C ALA A 52 -7.15 6.50 -14.32
N ALA A 53 -8.41 6.14 -14.52
CA ALA A 53 -8.80 5.03 -15.37
C ALA A 53 -9.15 5.56 -16.75
N SER A 54 -8.34 5.28 -17.76
CA SER A 54 -8.68 5.64 -19.14
C SER A 54 -9.81 4.76 -19.68
N PRO A 55 -10.64 5.25 -20.62
CA PRO A 55 -11.63 4.39 -21.27
C PRO A 55 -11.04 3.12 -21.89
N ALA A 56 -9.82 3.22 -22.45
CA ALA A 56 -9.11 2.09 -23.04
C ALA A 56 -8.72 1.04 -21.98
N ASP A 57 -8.25 1.48 -20.81
CA ASP A 57 -7.92 0.58 -19.70
C ASP A 57 -9.18 -0.13 -19.18
N ILE A 58 -10.28 0.61 -19.02
CA ILE A 58 -11.56 0.04 -18.56
C ILE A 58 -12.05 -1.03 -19.55
N GLU A 59 -12.02 -0.73 -20.85
CA GLU A 59 -12.41 -1.69 -21.88
C GLU A 59 -11.52 -2.94 -21.86
N GLN A 60 -10.21 -2.76 -21.71
CA GLN A 60 -9.27 -3.88 -21.61
C GLN A 60 -9.54 -4.75 -20.39
N PHE A 61 -9.72 -4.13 -19.21
CA PHE A 61 -9.98 -4.85 -17.97
C PHE A 61 -11.35 -5.49 -17.93
N SER A 62 -12.35 -4.93 -18.60
CA SER A 62 -13.70 -5.49 -18.67
C SER A 62 -13.77 -6.88 -19.33
N ARG A 63 -12.78 -7.20 -20.16
CA ARG A 63 -12.64 -8.49 -20.84
C ARG A 63 -11.88 -9.54 -20.04
N LEU A 64 -11.21 -9.14 -18.95
CA LEU A 64 -10.45 -10.02 -18.08
C LEU A 64 -11.35 -10.67 -17.04
N THR A 65 -10.98 -11.89 -16.62
CA THR A 65 -11.54 -12.45 -15.39
C THR A 65 -11.01 -11.68 -14.19
N ARG A 66 -11.62 -11.86 -13.02
CA ARG A 66 -11.15 -11.24 -11.77
C ARG A 66 -9.68 -11.57 -11.47
N GLU A 67 -9.32 -12.85 -11.62
CA GLU A 67 -7.97 -13.33 -11.38
C GLU A 67 -6.96 -12.68 -12.34
N GLN A 68 -7.25 -12.71 -13.64
CA GLN A 68 -6.41 -12.05 -14.65
C GLN A 68 -6.25 -10.56 -14.41
N ALA A 69 -7.31 -9.87 -13.98
CA ALA A 69 -7.26 -8.45 -13.68
C ALA A 69 -6.36 -8.14 -12.47
N VAL A 70 -6.44 -8.97 -11.41
CA VAL A 70 -5.57 -8.85 -10.23
C VAL A 70 -4.11 -9.12 -10.59
N GLU A 71 -3.83 -10.21 -11.30
CA GLU A 71 -2.47 -10.53 -11.77
C GLU A 71 -1.88 -9.41 -12.62
N ARG A 72 -2.70 -8.83 -13.50
CA ARG A 72 -2.27 -7.71 -14.33
C ARG A 72 -1.93 -6.46 -13.52
N LEU A 73 -2.74 -6.11 -12.52
CA LEU A 73 -2.43 -5.00 -11.62
C LEU A 73 -1.14 -5.25 -10.84
N LEU A 74 -0.94 -6.46 -10.34
CA LEU A 74 0.26 -6.83 -9.59
C LEU A 74 1.51 -6.83 -10.50
N SER A 75 1.39 -7.28 -11.75
CA SER A 75 2.51 -7.27 -12.70
C SER A 75 3.02 -5.86 -13.06
N TRP A 76 2.25 -4.81 -12.76
CA TRP A 76 2.66 -3.42 -12.98
C TRP A 76 3.44 -2.84 -11.81
N THR A 77 3.44 -3.48 -10.65
CA THR A 77 4.02 -2.91 -9.42
C THR A 77 5.55 -2.86 -9.41
N ASP A 78 6.21 -3.66 -10.23
CA ASP A 78 7.68 -3.72 -10.32
C ASP A 78 8.29 -2.68 -11.28
N LYS A 79 7.46 -1.87 -11.92
CA LYS A 79 7.94 -0.88 -12.87
C LYS A 79 8.57 0.32 -12.14
N PRO A 80 9.74 0.80 -12.61
CA PRO A 80 10.42 1.92 -11.98
C PRO A 80 9.63 3.22 -12.16
N ARG A 81 9.90 4.17 -11.29
CA ARG A 81 9.44 5.55 -11.45
C ARG A 81 9.98 6.14 -12.75
N ILE A 82 9.18 7.01 -13.36
CA ILE A 82 9.56 7.71 -14.59
C ILE A 82 9.79 9.21 -14.39
N THR A 83 9.22 9.81 -13.33
CA THR A 83 9.41 11.23 -13.04
C THR A 83 10.78 11.45 -12.38
N PRO A 84 11.69 12.21 -12.98
CA PRO A 84 12.98 12.53 -12.38
C PRO A 84 12.78 13.24 -11.03
N PRO A 85 13.60 12.90 -10.03
CA PRO A 85 13.51 13.57 -8.73
C PRO A 85 13.91 15.04 -8.82
N PRO A 86 13.43 15.92 -7.93
CA PRO A 86 13.92 17.28 -7.82
C PRO A 86 15.44 17.34 -7.58
N ALA A 87 16.11 18.29 -8.18
CA ALA A 87 17.60 18.37 -8.17
C ALA A 87 18.20 18.47 -6.76
N TRP A 88 17.48 19.08 -5.83
CA TRP A 88 17.95 19.35 -4.46
C TRP A 88 17.83 18.13 -3.51
N VAL A 89 17.24 17.02 -3.91
CA VAL A 89 17.00 15.88 -2.99
C VAL A 89 18.30 15.25 -2.47
N GLY A 90 19.40 15.37 -3.23
CA GLY A 90 20.74 14.91 -2.86
C GLY A 90 21.55 15.91 -2.03
N GLU A 91 21.07 17.13 -1.85
CA GLU A 91 21.77 18.13 -1.05
C GLU A 91 21.80 17.76 0.44
N PRO A 92 22.89 18.10 1.15
CA PRO A 92 22.96 17.88 2.58
C PRO A 92 21.86 18.62 3.34
N VAL A 93 21.27 17.94 4.32
CA VAL A 93 20.30 18.54 5.23
C VAL A 93 21.03 19.53 6.16
N THR A 94 20.48 20.73 6.32
CA THR A 94 21.08 21.74 7.20
C THR A 94 20.94 21.34 8.67
N PRO A 95 22.03 21.17 9.42
CA PRO A 95 21.99 20.80 10.83
C PRO A 95 21.27 21.84 11.69
N LEU A 96 20.59 21.39 12.75
CA LEU A 96 19.88 22.28 13.69
C LEU A 96 20.81 23.31 14.36
N SER A 97 22.08 22.95 14.64
CA SER A 97 23.10 23.87 15.15
C SER A 97 23.28 25.05 14.21
N ARG A 98 23.47 24.79 12.91
CA ARG A 98 23.63 25.85 11.91
C ARG A 98 22.39 26.75 11.80
N LEU A 99 21.18 26.20 11.99
CA LEU A 99 19.95 27.01 11.98
C LEU A 99 19.87 27.98 13.16
N ARG A 100 20.46 27.61 14.32
CA ARG A 100 20.51 28.49 15.51
C ARG A 100 21.39 29.70 15.28
N ASP A 101 22.49 29.52 14.57
CA ASP A 101 23.53 30.51 14.35
C ASP A 101 23.24 31.44 13.13
N MET A 102 22.13 31.20 12.40
CA MET A 102 21.73 32.01 11.27
C MET A 102 21.24 33.40 11.70
N SER A 103 21.62 34.44 10.93
CA SER A 103 20.96 35.74 11.01
C SER A 103 19.47 35.62 10.69
N VAL A 104 18.69 36.66 11.04
CA VAL A 104 17.24 36.71 10.75
C VAL A 104 17.00 36.58 9.26
N GLU A 105 17.76 37.30 8.44
CA GLU A 105 17.65 37.35 6.99
C GLU A 105 17.97 35.97 6.37
N ALA A 106 19.07 35.34 6.84
CA ALA A 106 19.47 34.02 6.38
C ALA A 106 18.41 32.95 6.74
N ARG A 107 17.83 33.04 7.94
CA ARG A 107 16.76 32.14 8.38
C ARG A 107 15.49 32.30 7.55
N GLN A 108 15.11 33.54 7.23
CA GLN A 108 13.98 33.82 6.36
C GLN A 108 14.22 33.29 4.94
N ALA A 109 15.42 33.49 4.39
CA ALA A 109 15.79 32.95 3.08
C ALA A 109 15.73 31.43 3.06
N PHE A 110 16.26 30.76 4.10
CA PHE A 110 16.18 29.31 4.28
C PHE A 110 14.73 28.81 4.34
N GLN A 111 13.86 29.48 5.09
CA GLN A 111 12.44 29.13 5.17
C GLN A 111 11.73 29.28 3.82
N ARG A 112 11.95 30.38 3.10
CA ARG A 112 11.37 30.57 1.76
C ARG A 112 11.80 29.47 0.79
N ASN A 113 13.09 29.13 0.79
CA ASN A 113 13.64 28.06 -0.03
C ASN A 113 13.01 26.69 0.30
N ASN A 114 12.86 26.35 1.57
CA ASN A 114 12.25 25.10 1.99
C ASN A 114 10.74 25.03 1.65
N ILE A 115 10.02 26.16 1.69
CA ILE A 115 8.64 26.23 1.23
C ILE A 115 8.57 25.96 -0.29
N ALA A 116 9.43 26.60 -1.08
CA ALA A 116 9.50 26.40 -2.52
C ALA A 116 9.82 24.95 -2.89
N ARG A 117 10.83 24.36 -2.24
CA ARG A 117 11.18 22.95 -2.42
C ARG A 117 10.06 21.97 -2.02
N GLY A 118 9.32 22.30 -0.98
CA GLY A 118 8.16 21.50 -0.60
C GLY A 118 7.00 21.58 -1.60
N LEU A 119 6.83 22.71 -2.27
CA LEU A 119 5.86 22.85 -3.38
C LEU A 119 6.33 22.06 -4.60
N GLU A 120 7.61 22.17 -4.96
CA GLU A 120 8.21 21.39 -6.04
C GLU A 120 8.10 19.88 -5.80
N MET A 121 8.36 19.41 -4.58
CA MET A 121 8.17 18.00 -4.20
C MET A 121 6.73 17.54 -4.40
N ARG A 122 5.74 18.35 -4.04
CA ARG A 122 4.33 18.02 -4.26
C ARG A 122 4.01 17.95 -5.74
N GLY A 123 4.49 18.89 -6.54
CA GLY A 123 4.35 18.86 -8.00
C GLY A 123 4.98 17.63 -8.61
N TRP A 124 6.20 17.28 -8.20
CA TRP A 124 6.88 16.07 -8.60
C TRP A 124 6.07 14.81 -8.28
N TRP A 125 5.53 14.70 -7.07
CA TRP A 125 4.76 13.52 -6.67
C TRP A 125 3.41 13.44 -7.39
N LEU A 126 2.72 14.57 -7.59
CA LEU A 126 1.48 14.61 -8.39
C LEU A 126 1.75 14.18 -9.83
N GLN A 127 2.85 14.62 -10.43
CA GLN A 127 3.23 14.19 -11.77
C GLN A 127 3.48 12.68 -11.80
N GLU A 128 4.21 12.13 -10.82
CA GLU A 128 4.42 10.69 -10.72
C GLU A 128 3.09 9.94 -10.59
N MET A 129 2.15 10.39 -9.75
CA MET A 129 0.81 9.78 -9.62
C MET A 129 0.04 9.71 -10.94
N VAL A 130 0.19 10.72 -11.80
CA VAL A 130 -0.55 10.80 -13.08
C VAL A 130 0.14 9.99 -14.18
N THR A 131 1.48 9.92 -14.17
CA THR A 131 2.26 9.35 -15.27
C THR A 131 2.84 7.96 -14.97
N THR A 132 2.74 7.50 -13.74
CA THR A 132 3.36 6.25 -13.29
C THR A 132 2.92 5.03 -14.10
N PRO A 133 3.84 4.17 -14.51
CA PRO A 133 3.50 2.85 -15.06
C PRO A 133 3.10 1.82 -14.00
N SER A 134 3.16 2.20 -12.71
CA SER A 134 2.82 1.37 -11.53
C SER A 134 1.73 2.03 -10.67
N PRO A 135 0.51 2.24 -11.18
CA PRO A 135 -0.51 3.03 -10.49
C PRO A 135 -0.94 2.44 -9.13
N LEU A 136 -1.00 1.12 -9.00
CA LEU A 136 -1.33 0.45 -7.73
C LEU A 136 -0.25 0.71 -6.67
N ALA A 137 1.02 0.59 -7.01
CA ALA A 137 2.11 0.88 -6.08
C ALA A 137 2.04 2.33 -5.60
N GLU A 138 1.83 3.29 -6.50
CA GLU A 138 1.73 4.71 -6.16
C GLU A 138 0.47 5.02 -5.32
N LYS A 139 -0.64 4.32 -5.57
CA LYS A 139 -1.86 4.40 -4.74
C LYS A 139 -1.60 3.93 -3.31
N MET A 140 -0.80 2.87 -3.15
CA MET A 140 -0.38 2.37 -1.84
C MET A 140 0.61 3.32 -1.15
N VAL A 141 1.49 4.00 -1.89
CA VAL A 141 2.32 5.07 -1.32
C VAL A 141 1.45 6.15 -0.70
N LEU A 142 0.41 6.61 -1.40
CA LEU A 142 -0.54 7.59 -0.87
C LEU A 142 -1.30 7.05 0.34
N PHE A 143 -1.72 5.79 0.31
CA PHE A 143 -2.38 5.14 1.44
C PHE A 143 -1.48 5.16 2.69
N TRP A 144 -0.23 4.73 2.57
CA TRP A 144 0.72 4.72 3.67
C TRP A 144 1.09 6.13 4.14
N HIS A 145 1.16 7.10 3.23
CA HIS A 145 1.40 8.50 3.58
C HIS A 145 0.24 9.11 4.37
N ASN A 146 -0.99 8.67 4.13
CA ASN A 146 -2.16 9.06 4.93
C ASN A 146 -2.23 8.34 6.28
N HIS A 147 -1.64 7.15 6.38
CA HIS A 147 -1.56 6.38 7.62
C HIS A 147 -0.41 6.88 8.52
N PHE A 148 0.79 6.99 7.96
CA PHE A 148 1.98 7.50 8.63
C PHE A 148 2.18 8.98 8.31
N VAL A 149 1.31 9.81 8.85
CA VAL A 149 1.25 11.23 8.52
C VAL A 149 2.52 11.96 8.98
N SER A 150 3.05 12.81 8.11
CA SER A 150 4.03 13.83 8.46
C SER A 150 3.69 15.16 7.78
N SER A 151 4.16 16.27 8.32
CA SER A 151 3.82 17.61 7.86
C SER A 151 5.05 18.43 7.52
N GLN A 152 5.06 19.06 6.35
CA GLN A 152 6.12 20.00 5.95
C GLN A 152 6.28 21.18 6.92
N GLN A 153 5.20 21.63 7.55
CA GLN A 153 5.23 22.72 8.51
C GLN A 153 6.04 22.35 9.76
N LYS A 154 6.00 21.09 10.19
CA LYS A 154 6.73 20.60 11.36
C LYS A 154 8.11 20.06 10.99
N VAL A 155 8.22 19.23 9.95
CA VAL A 155 9.51 18.63 9.53
C VAL A 155 10.46 19.67 8.96
N ARG A 156 9.97 20.66 8.22
CA ARG A 156 10.71 21.82 7.68
C ARG A 156 11.89 21.51 6.75
N GLN A 157 12.24 20.26 6.55
CA GLN A 157 13.35 19.78 5.71
C GLN A 157 12.77 18.92 4.59
N PRO A 158 12.58 19.45 3.38
CA PRO A 158 11.96 18.73 2.26
C PRO A 158 12.69 17.43 1.89
N GLN A 159 14.02 17.38 2.11
CA GLN A 159 14.81 16.17 1.87
C GLN A 159 14.33 14.97 2.74
N TYR A 160 13.93 15.21 3.99
CA TYR A 160 13.40 14.16 4.85
C TYR A 160 12.04 13.65 4.36
N LEU A 161 11.16 14.56 3.94
CA LEU A 161 9.85 14.19 3.38
C LEU A 161 10.00 13.41 2.07
N TYR A 162 10.97 13.78 1.23
CA TYR A 162 11.27 13.03 0.01
C TYR A 162 11.77 11.61 0.35
N ARG A 163 12.70 11.47 1.29
CA ARG A 163 13.20 10.15 1.74
C ARG A 163 12.08 9.29 2.33
N GLN A 164 11.20 9.89 3.12
CA GLN A 164 10.02 9.20 3.64
C GLN A 164 9.10 8.70 2.51
N ASN A 165 8.86 9.50 1.48
CA ASN A 165 8.09 9.07 0.31
C ASN A 165 8.75 7.87 -0.40
N LEU A 166 10.10 7.86 -0.51
CA LEU A 166 10.83 6.71 -1.05
C LEU A 166 10.68 5.46 -0.18
N LEU A 167 10.81 5.61 1.14
CA LEU A 167 10.66 4.51 2.10
C LEU A 167 9.25 3.91 2.01
N LEU A 168 8.21 4.74 1.99
CA LEU A 168 6.83 4.26 1.83
C LEU A 168 6.61 3.55 0.50
N ARG A 169 7.30 3.96 -0.57
CA ARG A 169 7.25 3.32 -1.89
C ARG A 169 7.94 1.96 -1.89
N GLU A 170 9.10 1.84 -1.26
CA GLU A 170 9.82 0.58 -1.12
C GLU A 170 8.96 -0.48 -0.41
N HIS A 171 8.18 -0.06 0.58
CA HIS A 171 7.31 -0.94 1.35
C HIS A 171 5.85 -0.95 0.89
N ALA A 172 5.50 -0.30 -0.23
CA ALA A 172 4.11 -0.02 -0.62
C ALA A 172 3.22 -1.27 -0.62
N LEU A 173 3.73 -2.40 -1.10
CA LEU A 173 3.07 -3.70 -1.20
C LEU A 173 3.83 -4.80 -0.43
N GLY A 174 4.77 -4.40 0.42
CA GLY A 174 5.66 -5.27 1.16
C GLY A 174 5.11 -5.73 2.51
N ASN A 175 6.03 -6.15 3.38
CA ASN A 175 5.72 -6.59 4.73
C ASN A 175 5.45 -5.40 5.66
N PHE A 176 4.29 -5.37 6.30
CA PHE A 176 3.90 -4.29 7.22
C PHE A 176 4.84 -4.17 8.44
N GLY A 177 5.32 -5.29 8.99
CA GLY A 177 6.25 -5.26 10.12
C GLY A 177 7.58 -4.58 9.76
N ALA A 178 8.10 -4.84 8.55
CA ALA A 178 9.28 -4.16 8.03
C ALA A 178 9.01 -2.65 7.83
N LEU A 179 7.90 -2.30 7.19
CA LEU A 179 7.48 -0.90 7.06
C LEU A 179 7.40 -0.19 8.40
N LEU A 180 6.74 -0.79 9.40
CA LEU A 180 6.58 -0.20 10.72
C LEU A 180 7.91 0.04 11.41
N HIS A 181 8.83 -0.91 11.29
CA HIS A 181 10.17 -0.81 11.85
C HIS A 181 10.99 0.32 11.21
N ASP A 182 10.91 0.47 9.90
CA ASP A 182 11.68 1.47 9.17
C ASP A 182 11.08 2.87 9.30
N ILE A 183 9.75 3.01 9.26
CA ILE A 183 9.09 4.30 9.45
C ILE A 183 9.28 4.85 10.88
N ALA A 184 9.38 3.99 11.88
CA ALA A 184 9.67 4.40 13.26
C ALA A 184 11.06 5.04 13.42
N ARG A 185 11.99 4.80 12.50
CA ARG A 185 13.34 5.35 12.45
C ARG A 185 13.50 6.45 11.40
N ASP A 186 12.48 6.67 10.59
CA ASP A 186 12.51 7.69 9.55
C ASP A 186 12.68 9.10 10.16
N PRO A 187 13.63 9.91 9.70
CA PRO A 187 13.88 11.23 10.27
C PRO A 187 12.68 12.18 10.22
N ALA A 188 11.84 12.11 9.17
CA ALA A 188 10.63 12.93 9.08
C ALA A 188 9.63 12.52 10.17
N MET A 189 9.42 11.22 10.38
CA MET A 189 8.53 10.68 11.40
C MET A 189 9.04 10.99 12.81
N VAL A 190 10.34 10.78 13.08
CA VAL A 190 10.98 11.09 14.37
C VAL A 190 10.80 12.56 14.73
N ILE A 191 10.96 13.47 13.77
CA ILE A 191 10.74 14.91 13.97
C ILE A 191 9.25 15.20 14.16
N TYR A 192 8.38 14.58 13.34
CA TYR A 192 6.95 14.82 13.38
C TYR A 192 6.31 14.41 14.73
N LEU A 193 6.76 13.31 15.30
CA LEU A 193 6.30 12.79 16.60
C LEU A 193 7.06 13.37 17.82
N ASP A 194 7.98 14.33 17.62
CA ASP A 194 8.86 14.89 18.65
C ASP A 194 9.79 13.85 19.33
N SER A 195 9.89 12.65 18.76
CA SER A 195 10.69 11.54 19.32
C SER A 195 12.19 11.88 19.43
N ALA A 196 12.68 12.84 18.64
CA ALA A 196 14.04 13.35 18.72
C ALA A 196 14.35 14.04 20.07
N SER A 197 13.35 14.43 20.83
CA SER A 197 13.49 15.05 22.15
C SER A 197 13.35 14.06 23.32
N ASN A 198 13.00 12.80 23.05
CA ASN A 198 12.87 11.77 24.07
C ASN A 198 14.21 11.51 24.74
N ARG A 199 14.22 11.56 26.08
CA ARG A 199 15.37 11.24 26.90
C ARG A 199 15.02 10.04 27.77
N LYS A 200 16.02 9.19 28.04
CA LYS A 200 15.89 8.16 29.07
C LYS A 200 15.63 8.89 30.40
N GLY A 201 14.55 8.55 31.07
CA GLY A 201 14.29 9.05 32.41
C GLY A 201 15.41 8.68 33.41
N PRO A 202 15.42 9.35 34.57
CA PRO A 202 16.40 9.03 35.61
C PRO A 202 16.26 7.58 36.08
#